data_9230efe52c68d8f833051e90337fe80d
#
_entry.id   9230efe52c68d8f833051e90337fe80d
#
_cell.length_a   1.000
_cell.length_b   1.000
_cell.length_c   1.000
_cell.angle_alpha   90.00
_cell.angle_beta   90.00
_cell.angle_gamma   90.00
#
_symmetry.space_group_name_H-M   'P 1'
#
loop_
_entity.id
_entity.type
_entity.pdbx_description
1 polymer ?
#
loop_
_entity_poly.entity_id
_entity_poly.type
_entity_poly.pdbx_seq_one_letter_code
_entity_poly.pdbx_strand_id
1 'polypeptide(L)'
;MRCLLLALLAFGSVSSTTAQSLTRDWRPEDRTVVGDFSRVNTIATSSERVFIVSPAGVLIWNPQFQRWDGSFDPPDHGLLALVFSGLADPLDNSLWLARPDGWVHYQPDLQLWDQGTVPDGVLGIAFDQQDPAVGLFVRTRRDWQLLPRGGTIPSPGRPPARPIVPTSVAEAIRSNPILQANAAAILTDNRLRTVRYTAAARSFDNRGWYLGTSGIGALYLPDGAPLPQRLTFGLPSDRVGAVFSWPGGVWAATDRTVLADASLTFVGQDLTEFHSLPGASARGTPFNRVRELAGQGRSVWAATDLGVARAQPADSTVTLVDERRGLPDSRVYSIVSRAGRIVVGTAHGMARVSDSMKVERVAPDYSDPVYAVFPAGDSVWAGTPAGLLLSLPGERGLVRPGGMSSPSFQVPVVDLATLADTLVGLTQDELLWRDPRSRAWTLGPNLSAVMGRLRRFVADGPGFWVAGDRGVGFARLGLPAVQLLRQGDLPGAVNDLAVDQDFLWVATDGGLVRFRLNAIRP
;
A
#
# COMPACT_ATOMS: atom_id res chain seq x y z
N MET A 1 34.54 -16.89 71.88
CA MET A 1 35.08 -16.43 70.63
C MET A 1 34.11 -16.86 69.55
N ARG A 2 33.33 -15.89 69.00
CA ARG A 2 32.29 -16.11 67.98
C ARG A 2 32.87 -15.75 66.63
N CYS A 3 32.92 -16.72 65.69
CA CYS A 3 33.21 -16.45 64.28
C CYS A 3 31.88 -16.14 63.53
N LEU A 4 31.79 -14.93 62.99
CA LEU A 4 30.73 -14.50 62.04
C LEU A 4 31.11 -14.96 60.67
N LEU A 5 30.25 -15.76 60.02
CA LEU A 5 30.30 -16.05 58.60
C LEU A 5 29.45 -14.96 57.82
N LEU A 6 30.10 -14.15 56.99
CA LEU A 6 29.46 -13.25 56.05
C LEU A 6 29.20 -14.03 54.75
N ALA A 7 27.93 -14.23 54.43
CA ALA A 7 27.51 -14.73 53.10
C ALA A 7 27.34 -13.53 52.17
N LEU A 8 28.19 -13.42 51.15
CA LEU A 8 28.02 -12.48 50.03
C LEU A 8 26.96 -13.04 49.06
N LEU A 9 25.81 -12.40 49.06
CA LEU A 9 24.82 -12.57 48.00
C LEU A 9 25.24 -11.74 46.75
N ALA A 10 25.75 -12.42 45.74
CA ALA A 10 25.96 -11.81 44.42
C ALA A 10 24.61 -11.64 43.73
N PHE A 11 24.07 -10.43 43.71
CA PHE A 11 22.99 -10.04 42.82
C PHE A 11 23.55 -9.93 41.40
N GLY A 12 23.30 -10.94 40.59
CA GLY A 12 23.48 -10.84 39.16
C GLY A 12 22.48 -9.84 38.60
N SER A 13 22.94 -8.64 38.24
CA SER A 13 22.17 -7.68 37.46
C SER A 13 21.94 -8.28 36.08
N VAL A 14 20.73 -8.73 35.83
CA VAL A 14 20.24 -8.98 34.47
C VAL A 14 20.18 -7.61 33.76
N SER A 15 21.20 -7.31 32.99
CA SER A 15 21.18 -6.16 32.09
C SER A 15 20.07 -6.37 31.07
N SER A 16 18.93 -5.74 31.29
CA SER A 16 17.92 -5.55 30.25
C SER A 16 18.57 -4.71 29.16
N THR A 17 18.99 -5.37 28.07
CA THR A 17 19.35 -4.71 26.83
C THR A 17 18.10 -4.00 26.33
N THR A 18 17.97 -2.72 26.66
CA THR A 18 17.03 -1.80 26.00
C THR A 18 17.37 -1.80 24.53
N ALA A 19 16.44 -2.28 23.70
CA ALA A 19 16.54 -2.15 22.27
C ALA A 19 16.73 -0.67 21.94
N GLN A 20 17.90 -0.31 21.44
CA GLN A 20 18.14 1.03 20.91
C GLN A 20 17.17 1.25 19.77
N SER A 21 16.25 2.21 19.92
CA SER A 21 15.47 2.72 18.80
C SER A 21 16.47 3.43 17.88
N LEU A 22 16.83 2.78 16.79
CA LEU A 22 17.57 3.45 15.73
C LEU A 22 16.77 4.67 15.28
N THR A 23 17.43 5.80 15.22
CA THR A 23 16.91 7.03 14.63
C THR A 23 16.54 6.74 13.18
N ARG A 24 15.45 7.34 12.73
CA ARG A 24 14.96 7.26 11.36
C ARG A 24 16.02 7.77 10.39
N ASP A 25 16.64 6.86 9.63
CA ASP A 25 17.71 7.22 8.68
C ASP A 25 17.17 7.51 7.26
N TRP A 26 15.93 7.06 6.94
CA TRP A 26 15.32 7.29 5.64
C TRP A 26 14.68 8.70 5.56
N ARG A 27 14.68 9.26 4.35
CA ARG A 27 14.14 10.59 4.04
C ARG A 27 12.77 10.48 3.35
N PRO A 28 11.94 11.55 3.35
CA PRO A 28 10.66 11.54 2.65
C PRO A 28 10.73 11.07 1.19
N GLU A 29 11.81 11.42 0.46
CA GLU A 29 12.03 10.99 -0.92
C GLU A 29 12.32 9.49 -1.10
N ASP A 30 12.64 8.78 -0.03
CA ASP A 30 12.87 7.33 -0.05
C ASP A 30 11.59 6.52 0.07
N ARG A 31 10.47 7.19 0.38
CA ARG A 31 9.14 6.62 0.55
C ARG A 31 8.19 7.16 -0.51
N THR A 32 7.37 6.28 -1.08
CA THR A 32 6.26 6.66 -1.96
C THR A 32 5.02 5.87 -1.59
N VAL A 33 3.87 6.53 -1.48
CA VAL A 33 2.57 5.89 -1.23
C VAL A 33 1.78 5.88 -2.52
N VAL A 34 1.23 4.73 -2.87
CA VAL A 34 0.34 4.53 -4.01
C VAL A 34 -1.03 4.09 -3.47
N GLY A 35 -2.00 5.00 -3.55
CA GLY A 35 -3.36 4.79 -3.06
C GLY A 35 -4.41 4.91 -4.15
N ASP A 36 -5.66 5.11 -3.73
CA ASP A 36 -6.80 5.40 -4.59
C ASP A 36 -6.88 6.90 -4.91
N PHE A 37 -6.49 7.26 -6.12
CA PHE A 37 -6.58 8.61 -6.66
C PHE A 37 -7.81 8.82 -7.54
N SER A 38 -8.79 7.96 -7.47
CA SER A 38 -10.03 8.09 -8.26
C SER A 38 -10.87 9.31 -7.86
N ARG A 39 -10.74 9.78 -6.61
CA ARG A 39 -11.40 10.99 -6.10
C ARG A 39 -10.44 12.17 -6.12
N VAL A 40 -10.72 13.17 -6.93
CA VAL A 40 -9.93 14.40 -7.04
C VAL A 40 -10.64 15.53 -6.30
N ASN A 41 -9.99 16.18 -5.35
CA ASN A 41 -10.53 17.31 -4.59
C ASN A 41 -10.33 18.64 -5.32
N THR A 42 -9.11 18.87 -5.84
CA THR A 42 -8.75 20.07 -6.60
C THR A 42 -7.60 19.80 -7.58
N ILE A 43 -7.45 20.67 -8.57
CA ILE A 43 -6.34 20.66 -9.52
C ILE A 43 -5.76 22.06 -9.59
N ALA A 44 -4.42 22.16 -9.59
CA ALA A 44 -3.68 23.39 -9.81
C ALA A 44 -2.65 23.20 -10.92
N THR A 45 -2.44 24.20 -11.75
CA THR A 45 -1.51 24.16 -12.89
C THR A 45 -0.46 25.25 -12.77
N SER A 46 0.77 24.90 -13.05
CA SER A 46 1.89 25.83 -13.23
C SER A 46 2.51 25.67 -14.62
N SER A 47 3.58 26.39 -14.90
CA SER A 47 4.33 26.27 -16.16
C SER A 47 4.95 24.88 -16.35
N GLU A 48 5.29 24.19 -15.27
CA GLU A 48 6.05 22.95 -15.29
C GLU A 48 5.24 21.73 -14.84
N ARG A 49 4.21 21.94 -13.99
CA ARG A 49 3.53 20.87 -13.24
C ARG A 49 2.03 21.05 -13.23
N VAL A 50 1.36 19.91 -13.19
CA VAL A 50 -0.07 19.84 -12.87
C VAL A 50 -0.21 19.05 -11.56
N PHE A 51 -0.72 19.71 -10.54
CA PHE A 51 -0.98 19.13 -9.24
C PHE A 51 -2.41 18.60 -9.20
N ILE A 52 -2.56 17.30 -8.99
CA ILE A 52 -3.85 16.65 -8.83
C ILE A 52 -3.95 16.19 -7.38
N VAL A 53 -4.84 16.83 -6.63
CA VAL A 53 -4.97 16.65 -5.18
C VAL A 53 -6.11 15.70 -4.88
N SER A 54 -5.81 14.65 -4.16
CA SER A 54 -6.72 13.61 -3.68
C SER A 54 -6.61 13.48 -2.16
N PRO A 55 -7.57 12.88 -1.46
CA PRO A 55 -7.39 12.48 -0.06
C PRO A 55 -6.18 11.57 0.19
N ALA A 56 -5.78 10.77 -0.81
CA ALA A 56 -4.64 9.86 -0.73
C ALA A 56 -3.27 10.54 -0.91
N GLY A 57 -3.23 11.76 -1.44
CA GLY A 57 -1.98 12.48 -1.71
C GLY A 57 -2.10 13.51 -2.83
N VAL A 58 -0.97 14.08 -3.20
CA VAL A 58 -0.79 14.96 -4.36
C VAL A 58 -0.05 14.21 -5.44
N LEU A 59 -0.67 14.07 -6.62
CA LEU A 59 -0.01 13.60 -7.82
C LEU A 59 0.57 14.78 -8.58
N ILE A 60 1.76 14.61 -9.12
CA ILE A 60 2.40 15.58 -9.99
C ILE A 60 2.50 14.99 -11.40
N TRP A 61 1.78 15.61 -12.32
CA TRP A 61 1.85 15.31 -13.74
C TRP A 61 2.74 16.33 -14.44
N ASN A 62 3.70 15.84 -15.22
CA ASN A 62 4.53 16.67 -16.07
C ASN A 62 3.94 16.74 -17.48
N PRO A 63 3.38 17.87 -17.89
CA PRO A 63 2.72 18.00 -19.17
C PRO A 63 3.67 17.98 -20.38
N GLN A 64 4.93 18.38 -20.19
CA GLN A 64 5.94 18.41 -21.26
C GLN A 64 6.40 17.00 -21.64
N PHE A 65 6.62 16.13 -20.63
CA PHE A 65 7.06 14.76 -20.83
C PHE A 65 5.90 13.74 -20.82
N GLN A 66 4.68 14.20 -20.58
CA GLN A 66 3.46 13.35 -20.49
C GLN A 66 3.65 12.15 -19.55
N ARG A 67 4.22 12.40 -18.38
CA ARG A 67 4.50 11.37 -17.37
C ARG A 67 4.17 11.86 -15.96
N TRP A 68 4.04 10.91 -15.05
CA TRP A 68 3.95 11.18 -13.63
C TRP A 68 5.35 11.40 -13.05
N ASP A 69 5.52 12.48 -12.28
CA ASP A 69 6.74 12.70 -11.51
C ASP A 69 6.65 12.08 -10.10
N GLY A 70 5.47 11.62 -9.69
CA GLY A 70 5.24 10.87 -8.47
C GLY A 70 3.95 11.20 -7.73
N SER A 71 3.78 10.52 -6.61
CA SER A 71 2.73 10.79 -5.61
C SER A 71 3.38 11.16 -4.28
N PHE A 72 2.86 12.20 -3.64
CA PHE A 72 3.41 12.79 -2.42
C PHE A 72 2.30 12.93 -1.38
N ASP A 73 2.48 12.32 -0.24
CA ASP A 73 1.56 12.41 0.89
C ASP A 73 2.15 13.25 2.02
N PRO A 74 1.34 14.07 2.72
CA PRO A 74 1.81 14.81 3.87
C PRO A 74 2.10 13.87 5.04
N PRO A 75 2.98 14.27 5.97
CA PRO A 75 3.26 13.49 7.20
C PRO A 75 2.01 13.22 8.05
N ASP A 76 1.04 14.13 8.01
CA ASP A 76 -0.26 13.97 8.67
C ASP A 76 -1.26 13.35 7.69
N HIS A 77 -1.50 12.04 7.85
CA HIS A 77 -2.48 11.31 7.06
C HIS A 77 -3.88 11.88 7.31
N GLY A 78 -4.55 12.31 6.26
CA GLY A 78 -5.87 12.94 6.33
C GLY A 78 -5.86 14.46 6.19
N LEU A 79 -4.68 15.10 6.19
CA LEU A 79 -4.55 16.53 5.96
C LEU A 79 -5.25 17.00 4.68
N LEU A 80 -5.20 16.19 3.63
CA LEU A 80 -5.77 16.50 2.31
C LEU A 80 -7.27 16.15 2.17
N ALA A 81 -7.85 15.43 3.12
CA ALA A 81 -9.23 14.94 3.02
C ALA A 81 -10.26 16.07 2.90
N LEU A 82 -10.01 17.21 3.56
CA LEU A 82 -10.89 18.37 3.58
C LEU A 82 -10.46 19.50 2.64
N VAL A 83 -9.44 19.28 1.82
CA VAL A 83 -9.03 20.27 0.81
C VAL A 83 -10.15 20.43 -0.22
N PHE A 84 -10.52 21.70 -0.50
CA PHE A 84 -11.58 22.03 -1.45
C PHE A 84 -11.12 22.93 -2.59
N SER A 85 -9.91 23.51 -2.51
CA SER A 85 -9.40 24.43 -3.51
C SER A 85 -7.87 24.45 -3.49
N GLY A 86 -7.23 24.70 -4.63
CA GLY A 86 -5.78 24.76 -4.75
C GLY A 86 -5.31 25.68 -5.85
N LEU A 87 -4.14 26.29 -5.65
CA LEU A 87 -3.43 27.15 -6.60
C LEU A 87 -1.95 26.80 -6.62
N ALA A 88 -1.35 26.82 -7.81
CA ALA A 88 0.09 26.85 -7.92
C ALA A 88 0.59 28.28 -7.72
N ASP A 89 1.69 28.42 -6.97
CA ASP A 89 2.35 29.71 -6.80
C ASP A 89 2.97 30.14 -8.13
N PRO A 90 2.66 31.34 -8.64
CA PRO A 90 3.18 31.78 -9.94
C PRO A 90 4.68 32.08 -9.96
N LEU A 91 5.36 32.15 -8.81
CA LEU A 91 6.79 32.47 -8.72
C LEU A 91 7.69 31.25 -8.54
N ASP A 92 7.28 30.29 -7.70
CA ASP A 92 8.14 29.15 -7.35
C ASP A 92 7.53 27.79 -7.71
N ASN A 93 6.37 27.78 -8.37
CA ASN A 93 5.65 26.57 -8.76
C ASN A 93 5.30 25.64 -7.58
N SER A 94 5.27 26.16 -6.34
CA SER A 94 4.78 25.43 -5.17
C SER A 94 3.24 25.34 -5.17
N LEU A 95 2.67 24.47 -4.34
CA LEU A 95 1.24 24.23 -4.28
C LEU A 95 0.65 24.78 -2.97
N TRP A 96 -0.35 25.65 -3.09
CA TRP A 96 -1.15 26.15 -1.98
C TRP A 96 -2.55 25.56 -2.02
N LEU A 97 -3.01 25.07 -0.87
CA LEU A 97 -4.30 24.39 -0.72
C LEU A 97 -5.13 25.06 0.37
N ALA A 98 -6.41 25.20 0.10
CA ALA A 98 -7.39 25.70 1.05
C ALA A 98 -8.17 24.57 1.70
N ARG A 99 -8.27 24.62 3.03
CA ARG A 99 -9.12 23.79 3.87
C ARG A 99 -10.14 24.68 4.61
N PRO A 100 -11.26 24.14 5.11
CA PRO A 100 -12.24 24.94 5.85
C PRO A 100 -11.68 25.67 7.08
N ASP A 101 -10.62 25.12 7.69
CA ASP A 101 -9.98 25.56 8.93
C ASP A 101 -8.61 26.22 8.72
N GLY A 102 -8.10 26.26 7.48
CA GLY A 102 -6.78 26.81 7.23
C GLY A 102 -6.24 26.59 5.83
N TRP A 103 -4.94 26.53 5.74
CA TRP A 103 -4.20 26.34 4.50
C TRP A 103 -3.12 25.27 4.64
N VAL A 104 -2.71 24.69 3.51
CA VAL A 104 -1.56 23.80 3.38
C VAL A 104 -0.68 24.31 2.24
N HIS A 105 0.62 24.28 2.42
CA HIS A 105 1.62 24.62 1.43
C HIS A 105 2.53 23.43 1.18
N TYR A 106 2.71 23.05 -0.07
CA TYR A 106 3.62 21.99 -0.49
C TYR A 106 4.67 22.54 -1.45
N GLN A 107 5.94 22.38 -1.09
CA GLN A 107 7.10 22.72 -1.88
C GLN A 107 7.69 21.46 -2.52
N PRO A 108 7.40 21.16 -3.79
CA PRO A 108 7.76 19.88 -4.40
C PRO A 108 9.27 19.65 -4.51
N ASP A 109 10.05 20.68 -4.77
CA ASP A 109 11.51 20.56 -4.93
C ASP A 109 12.23 20.23 -3.61
N LEU A 110 11.65 20.63 -2.48
CA LEU A 110 12.14 20.34 -1.14
C LEU A 110 11.37 19.22 -0.45
N GLN A 111 10.26 18.76 -1.03
CA GLN A 111 9.29 17.84 -0.44
C GLN A 111 8.83 18.28 0.96
N LEU A 112 8.71 19.58 1.18
CA LEU A 112 8.32 20.18 2.45
C LEU A 112 6.82 20.50 2.46
N TRP A 113 6.21 20.22 3.60
CA TRP A 113 4.83 20.49 3.89
C TRP A 113 4.72 21.46 5.06
N ASP A 114 4.03 22.57 4.83
CA ASP A 114 3.67 23.54 5.85
C ASP A 114 2.15 23.65 5.95
N GLN A 115 1.63 23.99 7.11
CA GLN A 115 0.21 24.21 7.31
C GLN A 115 -0.05 25.29 8.35
N GLY A 116 -1.20 25.92 8.25
CA GLY A 116 -1.62 26.91 9.20
C GLY A 116 -3.13 26.95 9.34
N THR A 117 -3.60 27.48 10.49
CA THR A 117 -5.02 27.62 10.79
C THR A 117 -5.49 29.06 10.59
N VAL A 118 -6.73 29.23 10.21
CA VAL A 118 -7.41 30.52 10.04
C VAL A 118 -8.67 30.52 10.89
N PRO A 119 -8.72 31.27 12.02
CA PRO A 119 -9.80 31.18 13.00
C PRO A 119 -11.20 31.45 12.43
N ASP A 120 -11.31 32.37 11.46
CA ASP A 120 -12.60 32.74 10.84
C ASP A 120 -13.01 31.78 9.70
N GLY A 121 -12.24 30.71 9.49
CA GLY A 121 -12.42 29.74 8.42
C GLY A 121 -12.04 30.30 7.04
N VAL A 122 -11.81 29.41 6.09
CA VAL A 122 -11.38 29.73 4.72
C VAL A 122 -12.53 29.49 3.74
N LEU A 123 -12.80 30.47 2.88
CA LEU A 123 -13.76 30.39 1.77
C LEU A 123 -13.08 30.30 0.39
N GLY A 124 -11.79 30.65 0.31
CA GLY A 124 -11.01 30.61 -0.91
C GLY A 124 -9.63 31.22 -0.75
N ILE A 125 -8.81 31.00 -1.75
CA ILE A 125 -7.43 31.55 -1.83
C ILE A 125 -7.22 32.24 -3.17
N ALA A 126 -6.30 33.20 -3.20
CA ALA A 126 -5.91 33.93 -4.41
C ALA A 126 -4.47 34.43 -4.33
N PHE A 127 -3.86 34.66 -5.49
CA PHE A 127 -2.67 35.51 -5.63
C PHE A 127 -3.05 36.83 -6.32
N ASP A 128 -2.26 37.88 -6.13
CA ASP A 128 -2.40 39.07 -6.95
C ASP A 128 -1.56 38.91 -8.23
N GLN A 129 -2.20 39.05 -9.39
CA GLN A 129 -1.53 38.95 -10.68
C GLN A 129 -0.48 40.04 -10.89
N GLN A 130 -0.68 41.23 -10.29
CA GLN A 130 0.24 42.37 -10.43
C GLN A 130 1.47 42.22 -9.55
N ASP A 131 1.30 41.69 -8.34
CA ASP A 131 2.38 41.48 -7.38
C ASP A 131 2.23 40.14 -6.62
N PRO A 132 2.57 39.03 -7.26
CA PRO A 132 2.53 37.73 -6.60
C PRO A 132 3.50 37.59 -5.43
N ALA A 133 4.53 38.47 -5.35
CA ALA A 133 5.54 38.41 -4.30
C ALA A 133 5.00 38.82 -2.92
N VAL A 134 3.89 39.53 -2.85
CA VAL A 134 3.23 39.91 -1.59
C VAL A 134 2.86 38.68 -0.76
N GLY A 135 2.38 37.59 -1.38
CA GLY A 135 1.99 36.36 -0.71
C GLY A 135 0.61 35.86 -1.09
N LEU A 136 0.09 34.92 -0.29
CA LEU A 136 -1.21 34.31 -0.50
C LEU A 136 -2.31 35.13 0.18
N PHE A 137 -3.34 35.48 -0.57
CA PHE A 137 -4.56 36.08 -0.04
C PHE A 137 -5.55 34.96 0.33
N VAL A 138 -6.04 35.01 1.56
CA VAL A 138 -7.03 34.07 2.10
C VAL A 138 -8.33 34.82 2.31
N ARG A 139 -9.38 34.38 1.63
CA ARG A 139 -10.74 34.90 1.85
C ARG A 139 -11.37 34.16 3.02
N THR A 140 -11.76 34.90 4.06
CA THR A 140 -12.48 34.37 5.22
C THR A 140 -13.97 34.69 5.16
N ARG A 141 -14.72 34.30 6.18
CA ARG A 141 -16.14 34.68 6.32
C ARG A 141 -16.35 36.17 6.59
N ARG A 142 -15.34 36.84 7.15
CA ARG A 142 -15.42 38.26 7.54
C ARG A 142 -14.75 39.19 6.54
N ASP A 143 -13.52 38.81 6.12
CA ASP A 143 -12.65 39.71 5.38
C ASP A 143 -11.64 38.94 4.50
N TRP A 144 -10.72 39.68 3.93
CA TRP A 144 -9.53 39.13 3.31
C TRP A 144 -8.34 39.22 4.27
N GLN A 145 -7.57 38.18 4.34
CA GLN A 145 -6.30 38.12 5.06
C GLN A 145 -5.16 37.88 4.08
N LEU A 146 -3.99 38.42 4.40
CA LEU A 146 -2.77 38.22 3.66
C LEU A 146 -1.83 37.35 4.49
N LEU A 147 -1.40 36.24 3.93
CA LEU A 147 -0.29 35.43 4.40
C LEU A 147 0.96 35.89 3.63
N PRO A 148 1.83 36.70 4.23
CA PRO A 148 3.04 37.19 3.55
C PRO A 148 3.92 36.02 3.12
N ARG A 149 4.67 36.19 2.05
CA ARG A 149 5.64 35.16 1.61
C ARG A 149 6.67 34.87 2.72
N GLY A 150 6.82 33.60 3.06
CA GLY A 150 7.65 33.16 4.20
C GLY A 150 7.02 33.36 5.57
N GLY A 151 5.84 33.94 5.67
CA GLY A 151 5.06 34.03 6.90
C GLY A 151 4.21 32.79 7.16
N THR A 152 3.87 32.57 8.43
CA THR A 152 3.00 31.44 8.84
C THR A 152 1.66 31.91 9.41
N ILE A 153 1.55 33.21 9.71
CA ILE A 153 0.36 33.80 10.36
C ILE A 153 -0.28 34.81 9.41
N PRO A 154 -1.53 34.59 8.99
CA PRO A 154 -2.25 35.57 8.19
C PRO A 154 -2.55 36.84 9.00
N SER A 155 -2.48 38.00 8.34
CA SER A 155 -2.84 39.31 8.89
C SER A 155 -3.97 39.93 8.06
N PRO A 156 -4.76 40.89 8.64
CA PRO A 156 -5.78 41.59 7.88
C PRO A 156 -5.21 42.21 6.59
N GLY A 157 -5.86 41.95 5.47
CA GLY A 157 -5.43 42.39 4.15
C GLY A 157 -6.58 43.00 3.34
N ARG A 158 -6.25 43.71 2.27
CA ARG A 158 -7.23 44.14 1.26
C ARG A 158 -7.33 43.05 0.18
N PRO A 159 -8.50 42.92 -0.49
CA PRO A 159 -8.60 42.00 -1.61
C PRO A 159 -7.56 42.34 -2.69
N PRO A 160 -6.97 41.33 -3.38
CA PRO A 160 -6.04 41.58 -4.46
C PRO A 160 -6.72 42.32 -5.60
N ALA A 161 -5.97 43.24 -6.25
CA ALA A 161 -6.50 44.09 -7.30
C ALA A 161 -6.88 43.29 -8.57
N ARG A 162 -6.07 42.29 -8.87
CA ARG A 162 -6.31 41.31 -9.98
C ARG A 162 -6.09 39.88 -9.47
N PRO A 163 -7.16 39.27 -8.92
CA PRO A 163 -7.01 37.96 -8.29
C PRO A 163 -6.78 36.84 -9.32
N ILE A 164 -5.72 36.05 -9.09
CA ILE A 164 -5.57 34.71 -9.66
C ILE A 164 -6.29 33.78 -8.69
N VAL A 165 -7.37 33.18 -9.14
CA VAL A 165 -8.20 32.25 -8.33
C VAL A 165 -8.29 30.88 -9.01
N PRO A 166 -8.58 29.82 -8.27
CA PRO A 166 -8.85 28.51 -8.84
C PRO A 166 -10.03 28.56 -9.82
N THR A 167 -9.89 27.96 -10.98
CA THR A 167 -10.95 27.89 -11.97
C THR A 167 -12.09 27.01 -11.48
N SER A 168 -13.32 27.49 -11.63
CA SER A 168 -14.50 26.72 -11.25
C SER A 168 -14.89 25.70 -12.33
N VAL A 169 -15.45 24.55 -11.90
CA VAL A 169 -16.04 23.56 -12.82
C VAL A 169 -17.10 24.21 -13.73
N ALA A 170 -17.92 25.11 -13.18
CA ALA A 170 -18.96 25.82 -13.94
C ALA A 170 -18.36 26.68 -15.07
N GLU A 171 -17.20 27.26 -14.88
CA GLU A 171 -16.49 28.04 -15.88
C GLU A 171 -15.93 27.11 -16.99
N ALA A 172 -15.33 25.99 -16.62
CA ALA A 172 -14.84 24.99 -17.57
C ALA A 172 -15.97 24.46 -18.47
N ILE A 173 -17.15 24.16 -17.89
CA ILE A 173 -18.32 23.69 -18.64
C ILE A 173 -18.84 24.78 -19.57
N ARG A 174 -18.90 26.03 -19.13
CA ARG A 174 -19.33 27.16 -19.99
C ARG A 174 -18.38 27.41 -21.16
N SER A 175 -17.07 27.29 -20.90
CA SER A 175 -16.03 27.49 -21.92
C SER A 175 -15.92 26.32 -22.88
N ASN A 176 -16.35 25.11 -22.49
CA ASN A 176 -16.28 23.92 -23.31
C ASN A 176 -17.59 23.10 -23.24
N PRO A 177 -18.55 23.37 -24.18
CA PRO A 177 -19.84 22.70 -24.21
C PRO A 177 -19.77 21.17 -24.35
N ILE A 178 -18.65 20.62 -24.86
CA ILE A 178 -18.43 19.17 -25.01
C ILE A 178 -18.53 18.47 -23.65
N LEU A 179 -18.07 19.13 -22.57
CA LEU A 179 -18.13 18.59 -21.21
C LEU A 179 -19.55 18.35 -20.71
N GLN A 180 -20.50 19.19 -21.12
CA GLN A 180 -21.90 19.02 -20.78
C GLN A 180 -22.60 18.04 -21.72
N ALA A 181 -22.36 18.17 -23.04
CA ALA A 181 -23.00 17.33 -24.04
C ALA A 181 -22.67 15.85 -23.90
N ASN A 182 -21.43 15.53 -23.50
CA ASN A 182 -20.94 14.15 -23.34
C ASN A 182 -20.84 13.71 -21.87
N ALA A 183 -21.47 14.42 -20.94
CA ALA A 183 -21.34 14.14 -19.51
C ALA A 183 -21.67 12.69 -19.13
N ALA A 184 -22.69 12.09 -19.72
CA ALA A 184 -23.07 10.70 -19.45
C ALA A 184 -21.97 9.71 -19.84
N ALA A 185 -21.29 9.91 -20.97
CA ALA A 185 -20.20 9.05 -21.42
C ALA A 185 -18.90 9.29 -20.61
N ILE A 186 -18.62 10.55 -20.26
CA ILE A 186 -17.41 10.95 -19.55
C ILE A 186 -17.49 10.55 -18.07
N LEU A 187 -18.66 10.77 -17.45
CA LEU A 187 -18.85 10.68 -15.99
C LEU A 187 -19.49 9.36 -15.55
N THR A 188 -19.44 8.33 -16.37
CA THR A 188 -19.91 6.99 -16.01
C THR A 188 -18.72 6.06 -15.88
N ASP A 189 -18.62 5.38 -14.72
CA ASP A 189 -17.59 4.38 -14.48
C ASP A 189 -17.93 3.02 -15.12
N ASN A 190 -17.00 2.05 -15.04
CA ASN A 190 -17.18 0.71 -15.61
C ASN A 190 -18.33 -0.09 -14.95
N ARG A 191 -18.89 0.39 -13.82
CA ARG A 191 -20.04 -0.18 -13.12
C ARG A 191 -21.34 0.58 -13.42
N LEU A 192 -21.32 1.47 -14.41
CA LEU A 192 -22.45 2.34 -14.76
C LEU A 192 -22.88 3.30 -13.64
N ARG A 193 -21.97 3.61 -12.69
CA ARG A 193 -22.23 4.63 -11.68
C ARG A 193 -21.84 5.99 -12.25
N THR A 194 -22.72 6.97 -12.05
CA THR A 194 -22.47 8.35 -12.43
C THR A 194 -21.64 9.05 -11.37
N VAL A 195 -20.54 9.66 -11.77
CA VAL A 195 -19.70 10.55 -10.97
C VAL A 195 -19.93 11.99 -11.39
N ARG A 196 -19.29 12.93 -10.73
CA ARG A 196 -19.38 14.37 -11.06
C ARG A 196 -17.99 14.97 -11.21
N TYR A 197 -17.90 16.06 -11.93
CA TYR A 197 -16.73 16.92 -11.90
C TYR A 197 -16.60 17.57 -10.51
N THR A 198 -15.39 17.59 -9.97
CA THR A 198 -15.06 18.16 -8.67
C THR A 198 -14.09 19.33 -8.78
N ALA A 199 -13.25 19.32 -9.80
CA ALA A 199 -12.23 20.33 -10.03
C ALA A 199 -12.03 20.60 -11.52
N ALA A 200 -11.55 21.78 -11.86
CA ALA A 200 -11.11 22.14 -13.19
C ALA A 200 -9.93 23.10 -13.12
N ALA A 201 -8.98 22.95 -14.02
CA ALA A 201 -7.90 23.90 -14.23
C ALA A 201 -7.58 24.01 -15.72
N ARG A 202 -7.34 25.22 -16.20
CA ARG A 202 -6.86 25.45 -17.55
C ARG A 202 -5.38 25.03 -17.62
N SER A 203 -4.96 24.36 -18.71
CA SER A 203 -3.54 24.10 -18.92
C SER A 203 -2.78 25.44 -19.02
N PHE A 204 -1.55 25.47 -18.56
CA PHE A 204 -0.74 26.71 -18.56
C PHE A 204 -0.55 27.30 -19.97
N ASP A 205 -0.42 26.44 -20.97
CA ASP A 205 -0.31 26.82 -22.39
C ASP A 205 -1.66 27.17 -23.03
N ASN A 206 -2.75 27.16 -22.27
CA ASN A 206 -4.11 27.42 -22.73
C ASN A 206 -4.61 26.51 -23.86
N ARG A 207 -4.10 25.26 -23.96
CA ARG A 207 -4.48 24.29 -25.02
C ARG A 207 -5.43 23.18 -24.58
N GLY A 208 -5.87 23.19 -23.32
CA GLY A 208 -6.77 22.15 -22.82
C GLY A 208 -7.20 22.37 -21.37
N TRP A 209 -7.99 21.45 -20.87
CA TRP A 209 -8.53 21.43 -19.54
C TRP A 209 -8.09 20.19 -18.78
N TYR A 210 -7.61 20.37 -17.57
CA TYR A 210 -7.49 19.32 -16.58
C TYR A 210 -8.75 19.30 -15.72
N LEU A 211 -9.35 18.13 -15.56
CA LEU A 211 -10.64 17.95 -14.89
C LEU A 211 -10.50 16.88 -13.80
N GLY A 212 -10.92 17.20 -12.60
CA GLY A 212 -11.04 16.25 -11.50
C GLY A 212 -12.45 15.70 -11.40
N THR A 213 -12.55 14.45 -10.96
CA THR A 213 -13.84 13.78 -10.75
C THR A 213 -13.98 13.19 -9.36
N SER A 214 -15.21 12.84 -8.99
CA SER A 214 -15.50 12.22 -7.69
C SER A 214 -15.31 10.70 -7.64
N GLY A 215 -14.76 10.07 -8.71
CA GLY A 215 -14.67 8.60 -8.70
C GLY A 215 -13.98 7.95 -9.90
N ILE A 216 -13.52 8.72 -10.90
CA ILE A 216 -12.79 8.18 -12.05
C ILE A 216 -11.42 8.85 -12.27
N GLY A 217 -10.93 9.59 -11.26
CA GLY A 217 -9.63 10.23 -11.28
C GLY A 217 -9.61 11.53 -12.06
N ALA A 218 -8.44 11.89 -12.57
CA ALA A 218 -8.22 13.08 -13.37
C ALA A 218 -8.31 12.78 -14.87
N LEU A 219 -8.78 13.78 -15.60
CA LEU A 219 -8.96 13.74 -17.04
C LEU A 219 -8.23 14.93 -17.68
N TYR A 220 -7.72 14.78 -18.88
CA TYR A 220 -7.22 15.87 -19.70
C TYR A 220 -8.02 15.97 -21.00
N LEU A 221 -8.59 17.15 -21.28
CA LEU A 221 -9.32 17.44 -22.49
C LEU A 221 -8.56 18.48 -23.32
N PRO A 222 -7.85 18.09 -24.37
CA PRO A 222 -7.29 19.03 -25.35
C PRO A 222 -8.38 19.85 -26.03
N ASP A 223 -8.09 21.11 -26.37
CA ASP A 223 -9.02 21.92 -27.13
C ASP A 223 -9.31 21.27 -28.48
N GLY A 224 -10.60 21.21 -28.84
CA GLY A 224 -11.06 20.58 -30.07
C GLY A 224 -11.16 19.04 -30.01
N ALA A 225 -10.71 18.38 -28.95
CA ALA A 225 -10.90 16.94 -28.78
C ALA A 225 -12.36 16.62 -28.45
N PRO A 226 -12.94 15.53 -28.98
CA PRO A 226 -14.35 15.17 -28.75
C PRO A 226 -14.55 14.55 -27.34
N LEU A 227 -13.53 13.95 -26.74
CA LEU A 227 -13.58 13.31 -25.43
C LEU A 227 -12.26 13.51 -24.67
N PRO A 228 -12.31 13.60 -23.33
CA PRO A 228 -11.11 13.69 -22.52
C PRO A 228 -10.34 12.37 -22.47
N GLN A 229 -9.04 12.48 -22.28
CA GLN A 229 -8.15 11.37 -21.98
C GLN A 229 -8.08 11.17 -20.45
N ARG A 230 -8.07 9.91 -20.02
CA ARG A 230 -7.91 9.58 -18.61
C ARG A 230 -6.43 9.61 -18.22
N LEU A 231 -6.09 10.35 -17.18
CA LEU A 231 -4.77 10.34 -16.58
C LEU A 231 -4.75 9.27 -15.47
N THR A 232 -4.43 8.04 -15.87
CA THR A 232 -4.48 6.88 -14.97
C THR A 232 -3.27 6.88 -14.03
N PHE A 233 -3.52 6.81 -12.73
CA PHE A 233 -2.51 6.60 -11.68
C PHE A 233 -3.16 5.92 -10.48
N GLY A 234 -2.38 5.05 -9.79
CA GLY A 234 -2.76 4.50 -8.51
C GLY A 234 -3.56 3.21 -8.58
N LEU A 235 -4.09 2.84 -7.43
CA LEU A 235 -4.84 1.61 -7.20
C LEU A 235 -6.36 1.88 -7.20
N PRO A 236 -7.19 0.87 -7.50
CA PRO A 236 -8.65 1.01 -7.41
C PRO A 236 -9.19 1.21 -6.00
N SER A 237 -8.39 0.87 -4.97
CA SER A 237 -8.73 1.02 -3.55
C SER A 237 -7.46 1.19 -2.73
N ASP A 238 -7.54 1.93 -1.61
CA ASP A 238 -6.43 2.08 -0.65
C ASP A 238 -6.18 0.80 0.15
N ARG A 239 -7.15 -0.10 0.23
CA ARG A 239 -7.03 -1.32 1.02
C ARG A 239 -6.28 -2.40 0.25
N VAL A 240 -4.96 -2.45 0.43
CA VAL A 240 -4.08 -3.43 -0.22
C VAL A 240 -3.91 -4.65 0.70
N GLY A 241 -4.45 -5.80 0.27
CA GLY A 241 -4.44 -7.04 1.05
C GLY A 241 -3.20 -7.88 0.85
N ALA A 242 -2.59 -7.83 -0.35
CA ALA A 242 -1.41 -8.62 -0.70
C ALA A 242 -0.56 -7.92 -1.75
N VAL A 243 0.75 -8.23 -1.75
CA VAL A 243 1.72 -7.73 -2.73
C VAL A 243 2.71 -8.83 -3.12
N PHE A 244 3.08 -8.88 -4.39
CA PHE A 244 4.01 -9.90 -4.91
C PHE A 244 4.98 -9.28 -5.92
N SER A 245 6.29 -9.53 -5.72
CA SER A 245 7.34 -9.05 -6.62
C SER A 245 7.26 -9.77 -7.97
N TRP A 246 7.33 -8.97 -9.05
CA TRP A 246 7.23 -9.43 -10.44
C TRP A 246 8.29 -8.71 -11.28
N PRO A 247 8.79 -9.32 -12.37
CA PRO A 247 9.72 -8.61 -13.25
C PRO A 247 9.19 -7.25 -13.71
N GLY A 248 9.94 -6.19 -13.42
CA GLY A 248 9.61 -4.81 -13.75
C GLY A 248 8.65 -4.08 -12.80
N GLY A 249 8.26 -4.72 -11.68
CA GLY A 249 7.37 -4.09 -10.69
C GLY A 249 6.79 -5.06 -9.68
N VAL A 250 5.56 -4.82 -9.26
CA VAL A 250 4.84 -5.69 -8.32
C VAL A 250 3.39 -5.88 -8.75
N TRP A 251 2.81 -7.00 -8.38
CA TRP A 251 1.36 -7.16 -8.35
C TRP A 251 0.84 -6.81 -6.96
N ALA A 252 -0.09 -5.88 -6.90
CA ALA A 252 -0.80 -5.50 -5.69
C ALA A 252 -2.25 -5.93 -5.79
N ALA A 253 -2.76 -6.57 -4.76
CA ALA A 253 -4.15 -6.95 -4.67
C ALA A 253 -4.90 -6.00 -3.74
N THR A 254 -5.96 -5.38 -4.26
CA THR A 254 -6.83 -4.53 -3.46
C THR A 254 -8.11 -5.24 -3.08
N ASP A 255 -8.53 -5.05 -1.83
CA ASP A 255 -9.78 -5.60 -1.31
C ASP A 255 -10.99 -4.78 -1.84
N ARG A 256 -12.15 -5.45 -1.88
CA ARG A 256 -13.41 -4.80 -2.21
C ARG A 256 -13.79 -3.79 -1.13
N THR A 257 -14.22 -2.61 -1.57
CA THR A 257 -14.81 -1.57 -0.73
C THR A 257 -16.21 -1.22 -1.24
N VAL A 258 -16.87 -0.29 -0.57
CA VAL A 258 -18.17 0.26 -1.05
C VAL A 258 -18.01 0.92 -2.43
N LEU A 259 -16.84 1.52 -2.68
CA LEU A 259 -16.58 2.30 -3.89
C LEU A 259 -15.87 1.51 -5.00
N ALA A 260 -15.09 0.48 -4.65
CA ALA A 260 -14.27 -0.27 -5.60
C ALA A 260 -14.43 -1.78 -5.47
N ASP A 261 -14.32 -2.52 -6.58
CA ASP A 261 -14.17 -3.98 -6.56
C ASP A 261 -12.76 -4.37 -6.15
N ALA A 262 -12.63 -5.58 -5.60
CA ALA A 262 -11.33 -6.20 -5.47
C ALA A 262 -10.65 -6.30 -6.83
N SER A 263 -9.34 -6.08 -6.87
CA SER A 263 -8.57 -6.01 -8.11
C SER A 263 -7.16 -6.54 -7.91
N LEU A 264 -6.58 -7.07 -8.96
CA LEU A 264 -5.15 -7.34 -9.08
C LEU A 264 -4.55 -6.26 -9.99
N THR A 265 -3.67 -5.43 -9.46
CA THR A 265 -3.06 -4.33 -10.21
C THR A 265 -1.57 -4.56 -10.32
N PHE A 266 -1.06 -4.59 -11.55
CA PHE A 266 0.37 -4.45 -11.78
C PHE A 266 0.77 -2.99 -11.58
N VAL A 267 1.82 -2.77 -10.80
CA VAL A 267 2.41 -1.47 -10.52
C VAL A 267 3.85 -1.52 -10.99
N GLY A 268 4.19 -0.75 -12.00
CA GLY A 268 5.55 -0.64 -12.53
C GLY A 268 6.52 -0.09 -11.48
N GLN A 269 7.77 -0.55 -11.51
CA GLN A 269 8.80 -0.16 -10.53
C GLN A 269 9.05 1.35 -10.49
N ASP A 270 8.93 2.02 -11.63
CA ASP A 270 9.07 3.48 -11.76
C ASP A 270 7.77 4.26 -11.51
N LEU A 271 6.66 3.57 -11.21
CA LEU A 271 5.32 4.12 -11.01
C LEU A 271 4.74 4.84 -12.25
N THR A 272 5.19 4.49 -13.43
CA THR A 272 4.63 5.04 -14.69
C THR A 272 3.55 4.15 -15.27
N GLU A 273 3.53 2.87 -14.90
CA GLU A 273 2.61 1.86 -15.41
C GLU A 273 1.70 1.30 -14.30
N PHE A 274 0.38 1.33 -14.57
CA PHE A 274 -0.67 0.76 -13.72
C PHE A 274 -1.64 -0.03 -14.59
N HIS A 275 -1.69 -1.34 -14.39
CA HIS A 275 -2.59 -2.22 -15.13
C HIS A 275 -3.46 -3.03 -14.17
N SER A 276 -4.75 -2.71 -14.08
CA SER A 276 -5.69 -3.32 -13.16
C SER A 276 -6.56 -4.38 -13.82
N LEU A 277 -6.60 -5.55 -13.22
CA LEU A 277 -7.49 -6.66 -13.56
C LEU A 277 -8.58 -6.72 -12.48
N PRO A 278 -9.83 -6.35 -12.80
CA PRO A 278 -10.92 -6.42 -11.82
C PRO A 278 -11.20 -7.85 -11.42
N GLY A 279 -11.41 -8.09 -10.13
CA GLY A 279 -11.74 -9.39 -9.55
C GLY A 279 -13.13 -9.92 -9.95
N ALA A 280 -13.97 -9.07 -10.53
CA ALA A 280 -15.22 -9.46 -11.17
C ALA A 280 -14.94 -9.84 -12.62
N SER A 281 -14.76 -11.13 -12.92
CA SER A 281 -14.84 -11.58 -14.31
C SER A 281 -16.30 -11.52 -14.77
N ALA A 282 -16.53 -11.25 -16.08
CA ALA A 282 -17.87 -11.27 -16.68
C ALA A 282 -18.58 -12.63 -16.57
N ARG A 283 -17.93 -13.67 -16.08
CA ARG A 283 -18.42 -15.06 -15.97
C ARG A 283 -18.30 -15.69 -14.58
N GLY A 284 -17.88 -14.95 -13.53
CA GLY A 284 -17.63 -15.54 -12.22
C GLY A 284 -18.08 -14.68 -11.04
N THR A 285 -18.16 -15.30 -9.86
CA THR A 285 -18.40 -14.59 -8.60
C THR A 285 -17.15 -13.78 -8.25
N PRO A 286 -17.25 -12.48 -8.07
CA PRO A 286 -16.10 -11.66 -7.71
C PRO A 286 -15.64 -12.00 -6.29
N PHE A 287 -14.33 -12.20 -6.11
CA PHE A 287 -13.76 -12.25 -4.76
C PHE A 287 -13.79 -10.85 -4.11
N ASN A 288 -13.79 -10.83 -2.77
CA ASN A 288 -13.86 -9.58 -2.03
C ASN A 288 -12.52 -9.25 -1.36
N ARG A 289 -11.72 -10.27 -1.05
CA ARG A 289 -10.47 -10.15 -0.32
C ARG A 289 -9.40 -11.06 -0.88
N VAL A 290 -8.18 -10.54 -0.98
CA VAL A 290 -6.98 -11.31 -1.34
C VAL A 290 -6.02 -11.30 -0.16
N ARG A 291 -5.50 -12.48 0.19
CA ARG A 291 -4.62 -12.67 1.35
C ARG A 291 -3.17 -12.86 0.99
N GLU A 292 -2.92 -13.42 -0.17
CA GLU A 292 -1.57 -13.72 -0.65
C GLU A 292 -1.57 -13.89 -2.17
N LEU A 293 -0.44 -13.56 -2.80
CA LEU A 293 -0.20 -13.69 -4.22
C LEU A 293 0.98 -14.61 -4.51
N ALA A 294 0.94 -15.31 -5.64
CA ALA A 294 2.05 -16.08 -6.16
C ALA A 294 2.14 -15.97 -7.69
N GLY A 295 3.33 -16.09 -8.23
CA GLY A 295 3.55 -16.07 -9.67
C GLY A 295 3.89 -17.45 -10.21
N GLN A 296 3.32 -17.82 -11.38
CA GLN A 296 3.70 -19.01 -12.11
C GLN A 296 3.65 -18.78 -13.62
N GLY A 297 4.80 -18.87 -14.27
CA GLY A 297 4.91 -18.57 -15.70
C GLY A 297 4.50 -17.13 -15.99
N ARG A 298 3.42 -16.95 -16.76
CA ARG A 298 2.82 -15.63 -17.08
C ARG A 298 1.55 -15.34 -16.30
N SER A 299 1.18 -16.18 -15.33
CA SER A 299 -0.04 -16.05 -14.56
C SER A 299 0.25 -15.58 -13.14
N VAL A 300 -0.63 -14.75 -12.61
CA VAL A 300 -0.67 -14.36 -11.20
C VAL A 300 -1.77 -15.15 -10.53
N TRP A 301 -1.45 -15.75 -9.40
CA TRP A 301 -2.35 -16.56 -8.61
C TRP A 301 -2.65 -15.86 -7.29
N ALA A 302 -3.87 -15.93 -6.84
CA ALA A 302 -4.33 -15.25 -5.64
C ALA A 302 -5.10 -16.18 -4.69
N ALA A 303 -4.70 -16.17 -3.43
CA ALA A 303 -5.46 -16.75 -2.33
C ALA A 303 -6.57 -15.80 -1.93
N THR A 304 -7.84 -16.19 -2.15
CA THR A 304 -8.98 -15.31 -1.92
C THR A 304 -9.94 -15.85 -0.87
N ASP A 305 -10.95 -15.07 -0.50
CA ASP A 305 -12.04 -15.46 0.38
C ASP A 305 -13.08 -16.37 -0.31
N LEU A 306 -13.00 -16.55 -1.63
CA LEU A 306 -13.94 -17.34 -2.43
C LEU A 306 -13.26 -18.44 -3.26
N GLY A 307 -11.99 -18.72 -3.03
CA GLY A 307 -11.23 -19.75 -3.72
C GLY A 307 -9.85 -19.28 -4.17
N VAL A 308 -9.27 -20.02 -5.11
CA VAL A 308 -8.02 -19.70 -5.77
C VAL A 308 -8.32 -19.02 -7.08
N ALA A 309 -7.88 -17.78 -7.25
CA ALA A 309 -7.99 -17.06 -8.51
C ALA A 309 -6.68 -17.19 -9.31
N ARG A 310 -6.80 -17.42 -10.62
CA ARG A 310 -5.72 -17.32 -11.58
C ARG A 310 -6.00 -16.19 -12.53
N ALA A 311 -5.16 -15.19 -12.54
CA ALA A 311 -5.21 -14.06 -13.46
C ALA A 311 -4.19 -14.25 -14.59
N GLN A 312 -4.62 -14.01 -15.83
CA GLN A 312 -3.78 -13.99 -17.01
C GLN A 312 -3.72 -12.55 -17.54
N PRO A 313 -2.63 -11.81 -17.28
CA PRO A 313 -2.52 -10.40 -17.66
C PRO A 313 -2.67 -10.17 -19.17
N ALA A 314 -2.14 -11.08 -19.98
CA ALA A 314 -2.18 -10.95 -21.44
C ALA A 314 -3.61 -10.89 -22.02
N ASP A 315 -4.54 -11.63 -21.41
CA ASP A 315 -5.93 -11.74 -21.88
C ASP A 315 -6.90 -10.94 -21.00
N SER A 316 -6.39 -10.34 -19.92
CA SER A 316 -7.19 -9.70 -18.86
C SER A 316 -8.27 -10.62 -18.28
N THR A 317 -8.00 -11.93 -18.24
CA THR A 317 -8.94 -12.94 -17.73
C THR A 317 -8.61 -13.34 -16.30
N VAL A 318 -9.65 -13.57 -15.50
CA VAL A 318 -9.55 -14.12 -14.15
C VAL A 318 -10.44 -15.36 -14.06
N THR A 319 -9.85 -16.48 -13.66
CA THR A 319 -10.55 -17.75 -13.45
C THR A 319 -10.48 -18.13 -11.98
N LEU A 320 -11.60 -18.59 -11.40
CA LEU A 320 -11.71 -18.98 -9.99
C LEU A 320 -11.93 -20.49 -9.85
N VAL A 321 -11.25 -21.09 -8.87
CA VAL A 321 -11.48 -22.47 -8.38
C VAL A 321 -11.94 -22.41 -6.94
N ASP A 322 -13.06 -23.04 -6.66
CA ASP A 322 -13.71 -23.09 -5.35
C ASP A 322 -13.92 -24.54 -4.86
N GLU A 323 -14.66 -24.71 -3.79
CA GLU A 323 -15.03 -26.02 -3.23
C GLU A 323 -15.77 -26.91 -4.25
N ARG A 324 -16.58 -26.33 -5.15
CA ARG A 324 -17.32 -27.10 -6.18
C ARG A 324 -16.37 -27.76 -7.18
N ARG A 325 -15.16 -27.24 -7.28
CA ARG A 325 -14.08 -27.80 -8.12
C ARG A 325 -13.07 -28.61 -7.33
N GLY A 326 -13.33 -28.88 -6.03
CA GLY A 326 -12.58 -29.82 -5.20
C GLY A 326 -11.65 -29.17 -4.17
N LEU A 327 -11.60 -27.84 -4.02
CA LEU A 327 -10.86 -27.23 -2.91
C LEU A 327 -11.43 -27.73 -1.57
N PRO A 328 -10.59 -27.90 -0.55
CA PRO A 328 -11.05 -28.26 0.79
C PRO A 328 -11.99 -27.22 1.41
N ASP A 329 -11.71 -25.92 1.17
CA ASP A 329 -12.53 -24.77 1.59
C ASP A 329 -12.26 -23.60 0.65
N SER A 330 -13.26 -22.75 0.41
CA SER A 330 -13.13 -21.56 -0.43
C SER A 330 -12.34 -20.43 0.24
N ARG A 331 -12.21 -20.44 1.57
CA ARG A 331 -11.37 -19.47 2.29
C ARG A 331 -9.91 -19.89 2.21
N VAL A 332 -9.19 -19.35 1.24
CA VAL A 332 -7.76 -19.63 1.04
C VAL A 332 -6.93 -18.64 1.84
N TYR A 333 -6.02 -19.15 2.66
CA TYR A 333 -5.16 -18.33 3.53
C TYR A 333 -3.79 -18.07 2.92
N SER A 334 -3.23 -19.08 2.25
CA SER A 334 -1.90 -18.98 1.66
C SER A 334 -1.83 -19.66 0.30
N ILE A 335 -0.88 -19.19 -0.52
CA ILE A 335 -0.62 -19.72 -1.85
C ILE A 335 0.87 -19.61 -2.17
N VAL A 336 1.49 -20.71 -2.59
CA VAL A 336 2.89 -20.74 -2.99
C VAL A 336 3.04 -21.45 -4.32
N SER A 337 3.82 -20.84 -5.21
CA SER A 337 4.27 -21.44 -6.46
C SER A 337 5.72 -21.91 -6.31
N ARG A 338 5.97 -23.19 -6.50
CA ARG A 338 7.33 -23.73 -6.50
C ARG A 338 7.44 -24.94 -7.46
N ALA A 339 8.50 -24.97 -8.25
CA ALA A 339 8.77 -26.04 -9.21
C ALA A 339 7.58 -26.36 -10.14
N GLY A 340 6.85 -25.32 -10.60
CA GLY A 340 5.70 -25.48 -11.49
C GLY A 340 4.44 -26.00 -10.83
N ARG A 341 4.38 -26.05 -9.50
CA ARG A 341 3.20 -26.48 -8.72
C ARG A 341 2.69 -25.35 -7.85
N ILE A 342 1.36 -25.17 -7.83
CA ILE A 342 0.67 -24.29 -6.89
C ILE A 342 0.20 -25.13 -5.72
N VAL A 343 0.52 -24.72 -4.51
CA VAL A 343 0.00 -25.31 -3.27
C VAL A 343 -0.71 -24.24 -2.49
N VAL A 344 -1.86 -24.59 -1.92
CA VAL A 344 -2.70 -23.66 -1.16
C VAL A 344 -3.09 -24.22 0.19
N GLY A 345 -3.07 -23.34 1.19
CA GLY A 345 -3.62 -23.59 2.52
C GLY A 345 -4.99 -22.95 2.66
N THR A 346 -5.95 -23.70 3.20
CA THR A 346 -7.34 -23.25 3.33
C THR A 346 -7.83 -23.32 4.78
N ALA A 347 -9.05 -22.90 5.02
CA ALA A 347 -9.65 -23.01 6.34
C ALA A 347 -9.91 -24.48 6.77
N HIS A 348 -9.92 -25.43 5.82
CA HIS A 348 -10.11 -26.86 6.09
C HIS A 348 -9.12 -27.73 5.31
N GLY A 349 -7.82 -27.61 5.64
CA GLY A 349 -6.75 -28.39 5.00
C GLY A 349 -6.08 -27.68 3.84
N MET A 350 -5.47 -28.44 2.91
CA MET A 350 -4.66 -27.90 1.82
C MET A 350 -4.81 -28.70 0.53
N ALA A 351 -4.45 -28.08 -0.59
CA ALA A 351 -4.53 -28.70 -1.90
C ALA A 351 -3.38 -28.27 -2.83
N ARG A 352 -3.13 -29.08 -3.86
CA ARG A 352 -2.38 -28.69 -5.05
C ARG A 352 -3.33 -28.29 -6.15
N VAL A 353 -2.99 -27.24 -6.87
CA VAL A 353 -3.76 -26.78 -8.04
C VAL A 353 -2.83 -26.78 -9.25
N SER A 354 -3.25 -27.44 -10.32
CA SER A 354 -2.48 -27.49 -11.57
C SER A 354 -2.79 -26.28 -12.46
N ASP A 355 -1.97 -26.07 -13.49
CA ASP A 355 -2.22 -25.04 -14.52
C ASP A 355 -3.56 -25.23 -15.26
N SER A 356 -4.05 -26.47 -15.34
CA SER A 356 -5.39 -26.75 -15.89
C SER A 356 -6.52 -26.55 -14.89
N MET A 357 -6.22 -25.94 -13.73
CA MET A 357 -7.18 -25.68 -12.64
C MET A 357 -7.77 -26.97 -12.01
N LYS A 358 -7.07 -28.09 -12.13
CA LYS A 358 -7.42 -29.35 -11.46
C LYS A 358 -6.88 -29.31 -10.04
N VAL A 359 -7.76 -29.68 -9.09
CA VAL A 359 -7.45 -29.71 -7.65
C VAL A 359 -7.15 -31.13 -7.20
N GLU A 360 -6.11 -31.27 -6.38
CA GLU A 360 -5.74 -32.50 -5.68
C GLU A 360 -5.57 -32.16 -4.18
N ARG A 361 -6.35 -32.79 -3.31
CA ARG A 361 -6.22 -32.60 -1.85
C ARG A 361 -4.92 -33.20 -1.34
N VAL A 362 -4.20 -32.45 -0.52
CA VAL A 362 -2.97 -32.88 0.16
C VAL A 362 -3.35 -33.21 1.60
N ALA A 363 -2.91 -34.37 2.11
CA ALA A 363 -3.26 -34.88 3.42
C ALA A 363 -4.78 -34.82 3.68
N PRO A 364 -5.61 -35.58 2.93
CA PRO A 364 -7.06 -35.41 2.88
C PRO A 364 -7.79 -35.69 4.22
N ASP A 365 -7.13 -36.34 5.19
CA ASP A 365 -7.69 -36.60 6.51
C ASP A 365 -7.42 -35.46 7.52
N TYR A 366 -6.68 -34.41 7.09
CA TYR A 366 -6.46 -33.19 7.86
C TYR A 366 -7.48 -32.12 7.47
N SER A 367 -8.24 -31.62 8.46
CA SER A 367 -9.36 -30.69 8.23
C SER A 367 -9.27 -29.39 9.03
N ASP A 368 -8.19 -29.17 9.80
CA ASP A 368 -8.00 -27.91 10.50
C ASP A 368 -7.38 -26.83 9.57
N PRO A 369 -7.42 -25.55 9.96
CA PRO A 369 -6.86 -24.47 9.18
C PRO A 369 -5.36 -24.64 8.86
N VAL A 370 -4.99 -24.31 7.63
CA VAL A 370 -3.60 -24.21 7.16
C VAL A 370 -3.31 -22.77 6.78
N TYR A 371 -2.56 -22.06 7.64
CA TYR A 371 -2.28 -20.63 7.48
C TYR A 371 -1.17 -20.35 6.47
N ALA A 372 -0.20 -21.25 6.37
CA ALA A 372 0.93 -21.14 5.47
C ALA A 372 1.30 -22.50 4.90
N VAL A 373 1.77 -22.52 3.64
CA VAL A 373 2.26 -23.74 2.98
C VAL A 373 3.63 -23.50 2.38
N PHE A 374 4.48 -24.54 2.38
CA PHE A 374 5.76 -24.50 1.69
C PHE A 374 6.07 -25.85 1.05
N PRO A 375 6.07 -25.95 -0.30
CA PRO A 375 6.37 -27.19 -1.03
C PRO A 375 7.86 -27.55 -0.91
N ALA A 376 8.15 -28.82 -0.58
CA ALA A 376 9.49 -29.39 -0.50
C ALA A 376 9.52 -30.74 -1.23
N GLY A 377 9.73 -30.70 -2.55
CA GLY A 377 9.58 -31.88 -3.42
C GLY A 377 8.12 -32.35 -3.43
N ASP A 378 7.86 -33.63 -3.12
CA ASP A 378 6.53 -34.18 -3.02
C ASP A 378 5.88 -33.98 -1.63
N SER A 379 6.65 -33.53 -0.65
CA SER A 379 6.18 -33.16 0.68
C SER A 379 5.72 -31.70 0.71
N VAL A 380 4.87 -31.35 1.69
CA VAL A 380 4.41 -29.97 1.93
C VAL A 380 4.52 -29.66 3.42
N TRP A 381 5.24 -28.62 3.77
CA TRP A 381 5.21 -28.04 5.09
C TRP A 381 3.96 -27.19 5.26
N ALA A 382 3.32 -27.32 6.40
CA ALA A 382 2.08 -26.64 6.73
C ALA A 382 2.21 -25.89 8.07
N GLY A 383 2.02 -24.57 8.03
CA GLY A 383 1.84 -23.74 9.21
C GLY A 383 0.39 -23.82 9.66
N THR A 384 0.16 -24.30 10.88
CA THR A 384 -1.18 -24.59 11.41
C THR A 384 -1.38 -23.99 12.80
N PRO A 385 -2.60 -23.97 13.35
CA PRO A 385 -2.83 -23.60 14.75
C PRO A 385 -2.07 -24.46 15.75
N ALA A 386 -1.79 -25.72 15.41
CA ALA A 386 -1.05 -26.67 16.26
C ALA A 386 0.46 -26.65 16.05
N GLY A 387 0.98 -25.67 15.29
CA GLY A 387 2.39 -25.53 14.97
C GLY A 387 2.74 -25.91 13.53
N LEU A 388 4.02 -26.16 13.29
CA LEU A 388 4.54 -26.60 12.01
C LEU A 388 4.32 -28.13 11.85
N LEU A 389 3.67 -28.51 10.79
CA LEU A 389 3.40 -29.90 10.42
C LEU A 389 3.93 -30.20 9.00
N LEU A 390 4.00 -31.48 8.64
CA LEU A 390 4.54 -31.95 7.36
C LEU A 390 3.62 -33.00 6.75
N SER A 391 3.27 -32.84 5.48
CA SER A 391 2.68 -33.88 4.65
C SER A 391 3.78 -34.70 4.00
N LEU A 392 3.74 -36.01 4.17
CA LEU A 392 4.66 -36.94 3.50
C LEU A 392 3.97 -37.61 2.30
N PRO A 393 4.71 -38.00 1.27
CA PRO A 393 4.16 -38.74 0.13
C PRO A 393 3.49 -40.05 0.59
N GLY A 394 2.26 -40.29 0.15
CA GLY A 394 1.48 -41.48 0.51
C GLY A 394 0.76 -41.42 1.84
N GLU A 395 1.06 -40.45 2.70
CA GLU A 395 0.34 -40.24 3.97
C GLU A 395 -0.94 -39.43 3.74
N ARG A 396 -2.01 -39.82 4.45
CA ARG A 396 -3.31 -39.16 4.35
C ARG A 396 -3.49 -38.01 5.34
N GLY A 397 -2.64 -37.93 6.38
CA GLY A 397 -2.63 -36.90 7.41
C GLY A 397 -1.37 -36.06 7.41
N LEU A 398 -1.29 -35.13 8.37
CA LEU A 398 -0.09 -34.35 8.66
C LEU A 398 0.65 -34.96 9.85
N VAL A 399 1.96 -35.00 9.76
CA VAL A 399 2.81 -35.49 10.85
C VAL A 399 3.62 -34.34 11.48
N ARG A 400 3.87 -34.46 12.78
CA ARG A 400 4.76 -33.53 13.46
C ARG A 400 6.23 -33.90 13.17
N PRO A 401 7.06 -32.94 12.76
CA PRO A 401 8.48 -33.21 12.52
C PRO A 401 9.20 -33.68 13.77
N GLY A 402 10.17 -34.59 13.63
CA GLY A 402 10.99 -35.04 14.75
C GLY A 402 11.69 -33.88 15.44
N GLY A 403 11.76 -33.92 16.76
CA GLY A 403 12.35 -32.87 17.61
C GLY A 403 11.41 -31.71 17.96
N MET A 404 10.14 -31.73 17.54
CA MET A 404 9.15 -30.68 17.83
C MET A 404 8.06 -31.13 18.83
N SER A 405 8.38 -32.05 19.73
CA SER A 405 7.41 -32.58 20.68
C SER A 405 7.14 -31.64 21.87
N SER A 406 8.05 -30.67 22.12
CA SER A 406 7.87 -29.69 23.20
C SER A 406 6.64 -28.80 22.95
N PRO A 407 5.87 -28.46 24.00
CA PRO A 407 4.75 -27.51 23.90
C PRO A 407 5.11 -26.16 23.28
N SER A 408 6.36 -25.70 23.45
CA SER A 408 6.87 -24.46 22.85
C SER A 408 6.80 -24.42 21.32
N PHE A 409 6.78 -25.57 20.65
CA PHE A 409 6.61 -25.66 19.19
C PHE A 409 5.15 -25.86 18.76
N GLN A 410 4.21 -25.95 19.72
CA GLN A 410 2.79 -26.13 19.44
C GLN A 410 2.03 -24.80 19.43
N VAL A 411 2.67 -23.77 18.90
CA VAL A 411 2.11 -22.43 18.74
C VAL A 411 1.76 -22.19 17.28
N PRO A 412 0.75 -21.35 16.97
CA PRO A 412 0.36 -21.09 15.59
C PRO A 412 1.53 -20.60 14.72
N VAL A 413 1.77 -21.28 13.59
CA VAL A 413 2.72 -20.85 12.56
C VAL A 413 1.91 -20.18 11.46
N VAL A 414 2.14 -18.89 11.26
CA VAL A 414 1.30 -18.02 10.43
C VAL A 414 1.88 -17.75 9.05
N ASP A 415 3.19 -17.93 8.88
CA ASP A 415 3.87 -17.74 7.60
C ASP A 415 5.10 -18.66 7.47
N LEU A 416 5.52 -18.97 6.24
CA LEU A 416 6.64 -19.86 5.92
C LEU A 416 7.47 -19.31 4.77
N ALA A 417 8.79 -19.22 4.95
CA ALA A 417 9.73 -18.85 3.90
C ALA A 417 11.04 -19.63 4.04
N THR A 418 11.95 -19.45 3.08
CA THR A 418 13.32 -19.98 3.18
C THR A 418 14.33 -18.85 3.20
N LEU A 419 15.37 -19.03 4.02
CA LEU A 419 16.59 -18.23 3.97
C LEU A 419 17.72 -19.15 3.52
N ALA A 420 18.22 -18.94 2.32
CA ALA A 420 19.04 -19.93 1.61
C ALA A 420 18.33 -21.30 1.60
N ASP A 421 18.90 -22.34 2.19
CA ASP A 421 18.32 -23.69 2.25
C ASP A 421 17.59 -23.98 3.57
N THR A 422 17.47 -22.98 4.46
CA THR A 422 16.83 -23.15 5.77
C THR A 422 15.36 -22.76 5.71
N LEU A 423 14.47 -23.71 6.02
CA LEU A 423 13.06 -23.40 6.22
C LEU A 423 12.88 -22.62 7.53
N VAL A 424 12.18 -21.51 7.44
CA VAL A 424 11.85 -20.64 8.55
C VAL A 424 10.33 -20.48 8.63
N GLY A 425 9.79 -20.65 9.82
CA GLY A 425 8.39 -20.37 10.14
C GLY A 425 8.28 -19.09 10.96
N LEU A 426 7.23 -18.34 10.75
CA LEU A 426 6.84 -17.21 11.55
C LEU A 426 5.72 -17.65 12.50
N THR A 427 5.95 -17.50 13.80
CA THR A 427 4.87 -17.54 14.79
C THR A 427 4.33 -16.12 15.03
N GLN A 428 3.39 -15.95 15.95
CA GLN A 428 2.91 -14.61 16.29
C GLN A 428 3.92 -13.78 17.09
N ASP A 429 4.96 -14.43 17.64
CA ASP A 429 5.90 -13.82 18.56
C ASP A 429 7.36 -13.90 18.10
N GLU A 430 7.74 -14.93 17.33
CA GLU A 430 9.13 -15.25 17.04
C GLU A 430 9.30 -16.04 15.74
N LEU A 431 10.56 -16.18 15.31
CA LEU A 431 10.93 -17.03 14.19
C LEU A 431 11.24 -18.45 14.69
N LEU A 432 10.82 -19.43 13.91
CA LEU A 432 11.10 -20.85 14.13
C LEU A 432 11.90 -21.38 12.94
N TRP A 433 13.03 -22.04 13.19
CA TRP A 433 13.82 -22.65 12.12
C TRP A 433 14.49 -23.95 12.54
N ARG A 434 14.92 -24.72 11.56
CA ARG A 434 15.77 -25.88 11.80
C ARG A 434 17.23 -25.50 11.56
N ASP A 435 18.02 -25.54 12.62
CA ASP A 435 19.45 -25.25 12.53
C ASP A 435 20.15 -26.23 11.55
N PRO A 436 20.84 -25.75 10.51
CA PRO A 436 21.42 -26.62 9.49
C PRO A 436 22.56 -27.51 9.99
N ARG A 437 23.25 -27.11 11.08
CA ARG A 437 24.38 -27.84 11.65
C ARG A 437 23.94 -28.90 12.65
N SER A 438 23.18 -28.48 13.66
CA SER A 438 22.68 -29.37 14.72
C SER A 438 21.46 -30.17 14.31
N ARG A 439 20.76 -29.76 13.24
CA ARG A 439 19.45 -30.27 12.80
C ARG A 439 18.34 -30.14 13.86
N ALA A 440 18.60 -29.40 14.93
CA ALA A 440 17.62 -29.11 15.96
C ALA A 440 16.67 -27.99 15.52
N TRP A 441 15.42 -28.07 15.95
CA TRP A 441 14.48 -26.98 15.82
C TRP A 441 14.75 -25.94 16.90
N THR A 442 14.73 -24.67 16.52
CA THR A 442 15.08 -23.55 17.36
C THR A 442 13.99 -22.46 17.25
N LEU A 443 13.58 -21.90 18.39
CA LEU A 443 12.81 -20.68 18.48
C LEU A 443 13.76 -19.51 18.71
N GLY A 444 13.51 -18.41 18.03
CA GLY A 444 14.30 -17.19 18.14
C GLY A 444 13.97 -16.34 19.37
N PRO A 445 14.57 -15.17 19.45
CA PRO A 445 14.15 -14.19 20.45
C PRO A 445 12.73 -13.69 20.16
N ASN A 446 12.04 -13.25 21.21
CA ASN A 446 10.70 -12.68 21.09
C ASN A 446 10.77 -11.35 20.32
N LEU A 447 10.25 -11.34 19.10
CA LEU A 447 10.17 -10.18 18.23
C LEU A 447 8.90 -9.35 18.49
N SER A 448 7.83 -9.97 19.01
CA SER A 448 6.57 -9.28 19.28
C SER A 448 6.70 -8.24 20.39
N ALA A 449 7.69 -8.34 21.24
CA ALA A 449 8.00 -7.30 22.23
C ALA A 449 8.23 -5.92 21.60
N VAL A 450 8.86 -5.89 20.41
CA VAL A 450 9.15 -4.66 19.64
C VAL A 450 8.09 -4.40 18.57
N MET A 451 7.75 -5.45 17.80
CA MET A 451 6.94 -5.33 16.57
C MET A 451 5.42 -5.46 16.81
N GLY A 452 4.98 -5.83 18.02
CA GLY A 452 3.63 -6.31 18.24
C GLY A 452 3.44 -7.69 17.62
N ARG A 453 2.21 -8.15 17.53
CA ARG A 453 1.87 -9.45 16.96
C ARG A 453 2.33 -9.55 15.51
N LEU A 454 3.15 -10.55 15.22
CA LEU A 454 3.74 -10.78 13.91
C LEU A 454 2.70 -11.37 12.94
N ARG A 455 2.77 -10.99 11.66
CA ARG A 455 1.77 -11.37 10.66
C ARG A 455 2.36 -11.96 9.39
N ARG A 456 3.42 -11.34 8.87
CA ARG A 456 4.06 -11.68 7.60
C ARG A 456 5.55 -11.46 7.68
N PHE A 457 6.28 -12.15 6.84
CA PHE A 457 7.71 -11.88 6.64
C PHE A 457 8.13 -12.22 5.21
N VAL A 458 9.19 -11.57 4.75
CA VAL A 458 9.79 -11.82 3.44
C VAL A 458 11.31 -11.87 3.58
N ALA A 459 11.95 -12.84 2.94
CA ALA A 459 13.40 -12.98 2.97
C ALA A 459 14.09 -11.87 2.15
N ASP A 460 15.16 -11.29 2.72
CA ASP A 460 16.01 -10.31 2.06
C ASP A 460 17.47 -10.46 2.52
N GLY A 461 18.34 -10.88 1.62
CA GLY A 461 19.76 -11.08 1.90
C GLY A 461 20.00 -12.01 3.09
N PRO A 462 20.60 -11.52 4.20
CA PRO A 462 20.95 -12.35 5.37
C PRO A 462 19.81 -12.47 6.39
N GLY A 463 18.63 -11.94 6.12
CA GLY A 463 17.53 -11.88 7.08
C GLY A 463 16.15 -11.78 6.47
N PHE A 464 15.24 -11.21 7.23
CA PHE A 464 13.83 -11.07 6.89
C PHE A 464 13.31 -9.68 7.24
N TRP A 465 12.54 -9.10 6.33
CA TRP A 465 11.60 -8.05 6.69
C TRP A 465 10.38 -8.70 7.37
N VAL A 466 10.01 -8.20 8.52
CA VAL A 466 8.94 -8.76 9.34
C VAL A 466 7.89 -7.68 9.61
N ALA A 467 6.65 -7.97 9.30
CA ALA A 467 5.50 -7.12 9.59
C ALA A 467 4.83 -7.52 10.91
N GLY A 468 4.55 -6.54 11.73
CA GLY A 468 3.79 -6.69 12.97
C GLY A 468 2.81 -5.53 13.18
N ASP A 469 2.04 -5.58 14.26
CA ASP A 469 1.01 -4.56 14.56
C ASP A 469 1.59 -3.15 14.74
N ARG A 470 2.89 -3.03 15.06
CA ARG A 470 3.57 -1.74 15.32
C ARG A 470 4.42 -1.24 14.15
N GLY A 471 4.38 -1.93 13.00
CA GLY A 471 5.13 -1.55 11.80
C GLY A 471 5.95 -2.68 11.20
N VAL A 472 7.06 -2.32 10.57
CA VAL A 472 7.96 -3.26 9.87
C VAL A 472 9.37 -3.16 10.44
N GLY A 473 10.00 -4.31 10.68
CA GLY A 473 11.38 -4.42 11.14
C GLY A 473 12.19 -5.41 10.34
N PHE A 474 13.49 -5.44 10.60
CA PHE A 474 14.40 -6.42 10.01
C PHE A 474 14.91 -7.36 11.11
N ALA A 475 14.82 -8.67 10.85
CA ALA A 475 15.25 -9.71 11.76
C ALA A 475 16.27 -10.63 11.09
N ARG A 476 17.26 -11.10 11.85
CA ARG A 476 18.17 -12.18 11.46
C ARG A 476 17.97 -13.38 12.37
N LEU A 477 18.23 -14.57 11.87
CA LEU A 477 18.08 -15.78 12.68
C LEU A 477 18.94 -15.70 13.94
N GLY A 478 18.31 -15.91 15.10
CA GLY A 478 18.95 -15.88 16.40
C GLY A 478 19.30 -14.49 16.96
N LEU A 479 18.95 -13.41 16.26
CA LEU A 479 19.17 -12.04 16.71
C LEU A 479 17.85 -11.31 16.96
N PRO A 480 17.81 -10.33 17.88
CA PRO A 480 16.65 -9.44 18.04
C PRO A 480 16.33 -8.69 16.74
N ALA A 481 15.05 -8.41 16.51
CA ALA A 481 14.64 -7.56 15.42
C ALA A 481 14.97 -6.08 15.69
N VAL A 482 15.28 -5.36 14.60
CA VAL A 482 15.40 -3.92 14.59
C VAL A 482 14.15 -3.35 13.92
N GLN A 483 13.35 -2.57 14.64
CA GLN A 483 12.20 -1.87 14.06
C GLN A 483 12.70 -0.66 13.28
N LEU A 484 12.43 -0.65 11.97
CA LEU A 484 12.90 0.39 11.06
C LEU A 484 11.77 1.32 10.61
N LEU A 485 10.56 0.78 10.41
CA LEU A 485 9.38 1.53 10.00
C LEU A 485 8.32 1.40 11.10
N ARG A 486 7.94 2.53 11.70
CA ARG A 486 6.91 2.58 12.74
C ARG A 486 5.52 2.68 12.11
N GLN A 487 4.48 2.43 12.90
CA GLN A 487 3.10 2.58 12.45
C GLN A 487 2.80 3.99 11.91
N GLY A 488 3.40 5.05 12.47
CA GLY A 488 3.26 6.43 11.97
C GLY A 488 3.98 6.70 10.64
N ASP A 489 4.85 5.81 10.20
CA ASP A 489 5.52 5.91 8.91
C ASP A 489 4.70 5.25 7.77
N LEU A 490 3.60 4.58 8.12
CA LEU A 490 2.75 3.81 7.23
C LEU A 490 1.31 4.35 7.25
N PRO A 491 0.61 4.38 6.12
CA PRO A 491 -0.74 4.95 6.05
C PRO A 491 -1.83 4.04 6.64
N GLY A 492 -1.46 2.88 7.18
CA GLY A 492 -2.39 1.94 7.79
C GLY A 492 -1.72 0.68 8.32
N ALA A 493 -2.52 -0.27 8.79
CA ALA A 493 -2.04 -1.57 9.24
C ALA A 493 -1.37 -2.33 8.08
N VAL A 494 -0.26 -3.03 8.38
CA VAL A 494 0.46 -3.82 7.39
C VAL A 494 -0.24 -5.15 7.17
N ASN A 495 -0.49 -5.49 5.91
CA ASN A 495 -1.14 -6.74 5.49
C ASN A 495 -0.15 -7.73 4.87
N ASP A 496 0.81 -7.24 4.07
CA ASP A 496 1.76 -8.09 3.35
C ASP A 496 3.04 -7.32 2.97
N LEU A 497 4.09 -8.05 2.61
CA LEU A 497 5.40 -7.54 2.24
C LEU A 497 5.92 -8.21 0.97
N ALA A 498 6.56 -7.44 0.10
CA ALA A 498 7.37 -7.98 -1.00
C ALA A 498 8.68 -7.19 -1.12
N VAL A 499 9.72 -7.86 -1.60
CA VAL A 499 11.04 -7.26 -1.84
C VAL A 499 11.41 -7.51 -3.30
N ASP A 500 11.88 -6.49 -3.97
CA ASP A 500 12.60 -6.61 -5.23
C ASP A 500 14.07 -6.19 -5.05
N GLN A 501 14.78 -5.89 -6.14
CA GLN A 501 16.20 -5.54 -6.06
C GLN A 501 16.44 -4.21 -5.32
N ASP A 502 15.54 -3.23 -5.50
CA ASP A 502 15.72 -1.85 -5.10
C ASP A 502 14.76 -1.40 -3.98
N PHE A 503 13.62 -2.10 -3.83
CA PHE A 503 12.54 -1.63 -2.98
C PHE A 503 11.96 -2.70 -2.05
N LEU A 504 11.57 -2.24 -0.86
CA LEU A 504 10.60 -2.93 -0.01
C LEU A 504 9.21 -2.35 -0.31
N TRP A 505 8.29 -3.23 -0.67
CA TRP A 505 6.89 -2.92 -0.89
C TRP A 505 6.06 -3.41 0.29
N VAL A 506 5.25 -2.53 0.82
CA VAL A 506 4.42 -2.76 2.02
C VAL A 506 2.96 -2.56 1.66
N ALA A 507 2.19 -3.63 1.65
CA ALA A 507 0.75 -3.59 1.49
C ALA A 507 0.08 -3.16 2.79
N THR A 508 -0.74 -2.11 2.77
CA THR A 508 -1.41 -1.57 3.96
C THR A 508 -2.90 -1.31 3.73
N ASP A 509 -3.62 -1.01 4.82
CA ASP A 509 -5.04 -0.59 4.76
C ASP A 509 -5.22 0.83 4.18
N GLY A 510 -4.14 1.59 3.98
CA GLY A 510 -4.16 2.96 3.46
C GLY A 510 -3.36 3.14 2.16
N GLY A 511 -2.99 2.06 1.48
CA GLY A 511 -2.26 2.09 0.22
C GLY A 511 -1.11 1.09 0.15
N LEU A 512 -0.47 1.06 -1.00
CA LEU A 512 0.80 0.36 -1.22
C LEU A 512 1.94 1.35 -0.98
N VAL A 513 2.85 1.00 -0.09
CA VAL A 513 4.01 1.85 0.21
C VAL A 513 5.27 1.22 -0.36
N ARG A 514 6.08 2.02 -1.01
CA ARG A 514 7.37 1.63 -1.56
C ARG A 514 8.49 2.38 -0.83
N PHE A 515 9.45 1.66 -0.27
CA PHE A 515 10.66 2.22 0.34
C PHE A 515 11.90 1.81 -0.43
N ARG A 516 12.86 2.71 -0.61
CA ARG A 516 14.17 2.36 -1.17
C ARG A 516 14.95 1.51 -0.17
N LEU A 517 15.36 0.30 -0.58
CA LEU A 517 16.06 -0.64 0.30
C LEU A 517 17.40 -0.11 0.81
N ASN A 518 18.15 0.62 -0.03
CA ASN A 518 19.44 1.21 0.38
C ASN A 518 19.31 2.28 1.48
N ALA A 519 18.14 2.87 1.65
CA ALA A 519 17.86 3.85 2.70
C ALA A 519 17.35 3.22 4.01
N ILE A 520 16.87 1.97 3.97
CA ILE A 520 16.24 1.32 5.13
C ILE A 520 16.90 0.00 5.56
N ARG A 521 17.80 -0.57 4.76
CA ARG A 521 18.55 -1.78 5.17
C ARG A 521 19.48 -1.47 6.33
N PRO A 522 19.47 -2.29 7.41
CA PRO A 522 20.38 -2.13 8.55
C PRO A 522 21.80 -2.62 8.26
#